data_dbe56bc5a07fabe17b766e6f6957a097
#
_entry.id   dbe56bc5a07fabe17b766e6f6957a097
#
_cell.length_a   1.000
_cell.length_b   1.000
_cell.length_c   1.000
_cell.angle_alpha   90.00
_cell.angle_beta   90.00
_cell.angle_gamma   90.00
#
_symmetry.space_group_name_H-M   'P 1'
#
loop_
_entity.id
_entity.type
_entity.pdbx_description
1 polymer ?
#
loop_
_entity_poly.entity_id
_entity_poly.type
_entity_poly.pdbx_seq_one_letter_code
_entity_poly.pdbx_strand_id
1 'polypeptide(L)'
;MGLRFLEHLLILTHDPEATRDWFVDNLGFRNGYHPEFGFPVYWLYIGDQDVIHIGKARYSSHQDTYLKTPTDKDGEDFSAAGALGSGRIDHLCLNCDGIEEFIERLTNNGVEFNERKAHNSNLYQLFMREPINGIKVELNFAWEEAARIGRVPAWTDAGANDKH
;
A
#
# COMPACT_ATOMS: atom_id res chain seq x y z
N MET A 1 24.83 -7.27 15.24
CA MET A 1 24.48 -6.66 13.94
C MET A 1 23.20 -7.31 13.44
N GLY A 2 22.16 -6.54 13.11
CA GLY A 2 20.86 -7.11 12.69
C GLY A 2 20.00 -6.09 11.94
N LEU A 3 18.98 -6.59 11.24
CA LEU A 3 17.92 -5.77 10.67
C LEU A 3 17.20 -5.03 11.81
N ARG A 4 16.81 -3.79 11.57
CA ARG A 4 16.12 -2.95 12.56
C ARG A 4 14.63 -2.85 12.28
N PHE A 5 14.25 -2.46 11.06
CA PHE A 5 12.87 -2.32 10.61
C PHE A 5 12.83 -2.17 9.09
N LEU A 6 11.66 -2.35 8.49
CA LEU A 6 11.42 -1.99 7.10
C LEU A 6 11.29 -0.46 7.02
N GLU A 7 12.22 0.21 6.31
CA GLU A 7 12.27 1.66 6.28
C GLU A 7 11.20 2.24 5.35
N HIS A 8 11.21 1.86 4.09
CA HIS A 8 10.20 2.30 3.13
C HIS A 8 9.99 1.30 1.98
N LEU A 9 8.93 1.50 1.22
CA LEU A 9 8.68 0.86 -0.07
C LEU A 9 8.79 1.90 -1.18
N LEU A 10 9.35 1.51 -2.33
CA LEU A 10 9.30 2.33 -3.55
C LEU A 10 8.24 1.76 -4.50
N ILE A 11 7.29 2.62 -4.89
CA ILE A 11 6.29 2.35 -5.91
C ILE A 11 6.71 3.08 -7.19
N LEU A 12 6.98 2.33 -8.24
CA LEU A 12 7.15 2.89 -9.58
C LEU A 12 5.82 2.82 -10.33
N THR A 13 5.34 3.96 -10.79
CA THR A 13 4.01 4.11 -11.36
C THR A 13 4.03 4.93 -12.66
N HIS A 14 3.04 4.73 -13.52
CA HIS A 14 2.82 5.57 -14.70
C HIS A 14 2.23 6.94 -14.36
N ASP A 15 1.57 7.07 -13.19
CA ASP A 15 0.94 8.30 -12.71
C ASP A 15 1.27 8.55 -11.23
N PRO A 16 2.43 9.18 -10.94
CA PRO A 16 2.87 9.45 -9.57
C PRO A 16 1.93 10.37 -8.80
N GLU A 17 1.35 11.38 -9.47
CA GLU A 17 0.43 12.33 -8.86
C GLU A 17 -0.85 11.63 -8.40
N ALA A 18 -1.52 10.90 -9.28
CA ALA A 18 -2.74 10.17 -8.94
C ALA A 18 -2.48 9.10 -7.86
N THR A 19 -1.34 8.43 -7.92
CA THR A 19 -0.95 7.45 -6.88
C THR A 19 -0.78 8.14 -5.53
N ARG A 20 -0.03 9.26 -5.46
CA ARG A 20 0.12 10.05 -4.24
C ARG A 20 -1.22 10.50 -3.67
N ASP A 21 -2.06 11.10 -4.52
CA ASP A 21 -3.34 11.66 -4.10
C ASP A 21 -4.26 10.57 -3.55
N TRP A 22 -4.29 9.40 -4.18
CA TRP A 22 -5.08 8.28 -3.68
C TRP A 22 -4.66 7.85 -2.25
N PHE A 23 -3.36 7.70 -1.99
CA PHE A 23 -2.85 7.34 -0.67
C PHE A 23 -3.12 8.43 0.38
N VAL A 24 -2.97 9.70 0.01
CA VAL A 24 -3.24 10.84 0.90
C VAL A 24 -4.73 10.93 1.23
N ASP A 25 -5.59 10.92 0.22
CA ASP A 25 -7.02 11.18 0.37
C ASP A 25 -7.76 10.03 1.05
N ASN A 26 -7.36 8.79 0.79
CA ASN A 26 -8.08 7.62 1.27
C ASN A 26 -7.46 7.00 2.54
N LEU A 27 -6.14 7.01 2.66
CA LEU A 27 -5.45 6.39 3.79
C LEU A 27 -4.88 7.39 4.80
N GLY A 28 -4.88 8.68 4.48
CA GLY A 28 -4.42 9.72 5.38
C GLY A 28 -2.91 9.87 5.48
N PHE A 29 -2.17 9.39 4.50
CA PHE A 29 -0.74 9.66 4.42
C PHE A 29 -0.50 11.16 4.26
N ARG A 30 0.62 11.63 4.78
CA ARG A 30 1.07 13.00 4.56
C ARG A 30 2.11 13.03 3.44
N ASN A 31 1.85 13.78 2.35
CA ASN A 31 2.90 14.09 1.39
C ASN A 31 3.88 15.08 2.02
N GLY A 32 5.15 14.74 2.10
CA GLY A 32 6.17 15.49 2.83
C GLY A 32 7.42 15.83 2.02
N TYR A 33 8.41 16.31 2.73
CA TYR A 33 9.70 16.70 2.18
C TYR A 33 10.41 15.49 1.54
N HIS A 34 11.08 15.73 0.44
CA HIS A 34 12.08 14.85 -0.17
C HIS A 34 13.23 15.68 -0.75
N PRO A 35 14.45 15.12 -0.86
CA PRO A 35 15.54 15.75 -1.60
C PRO A 35 15.18 15.97 -3.08
N GLU A 36 15.82 16.93 -3.72
CA GLU A 36 15.67 17.12 -5.16
C GLU A 36 16.46 16.08 -5.94
N PHE A 37 15.77 15.27 -6.74
CA PHE A 37 16.36 14.22 -7.57
C PHE A 37 16.46 14.57 -9.05
N GLY A 38 15.91 15.71 -9.47
CA GLY A 38 15.84 16.11 -10.88
C GLY A 38 14.78 15.36 -11.70
N PHE A 39 13.91 14.60 -11.04
CA PHE A 39 12.75 13.93 -11.62
C PHE A 39 11.60 13.88 -10.59
N PRO A 40 10.33 13.73 -11.03
CA PRO A 40 9.20 13.72 -10.12
C PRO A 40 9.24 12.53 -9.16
N VAL A 41 9.19 12.83 -7.86
CA VAL A 41 9.04 11.87 -6.78
C VAL A 41 8.11 12.43 -5.72
N TYR A 42 7.50 11.56 -4.94
CA TYR A 42 6.70 11.92 -3.76
C TYR A 42 7.06 10.98 -2.61
N TRP A 43 7.24 11.54 -1.43
CA TRP A 43 7.49 10.77 -0.22
C TRP A 43 6.30 10.90 0.71
N LEU A 44 5.69 9.77 1.04
CA LEU A 44 4.54 9.67 1.91
C LEU A 44 4.95 9.26 3.31
N TYR A 45 4.43 9.97 4.28
CA TYR A 45 4.80 9.90 5.68
C TYR A 45 3.66 9.35 6.54
N ILE A 46 4.05 8.54 7.55
CA ILE A 46 3.25 8.22 8.74
C ILE A 46 3.99 8.84 9.92
N GLY A 47 3.37 9.83 10.58
CA GLY A 47 4.08 10.64 11.58
C GLY A 47 5.28 11.35 10.95
N ASP A 48 6.47 11.10 11.48
CA ASP A 48 7.73 11.69 11.00
C ASP A 48 8.55 10.76 10.09
N GLN A 49 8.03 9.56 9.77
CA GLN A 49 8.73 8.58 8.95
C GLN A 49 8.17 8.56 7.52
N ASP A 50 9.05 8.67 6.54
CA ASP A 50 8.76 8.44 5.13
C ASP A 50 8.76 6.93 4.86
N VAL A 51 7.58 6.40 4.62
CA VAL A 51 7.37 4.94 4.53
C VAL A 51 7.03 4.46 3.12
N ILE A 52 6.58 5.35 2.25
CA ILE A 52 6.34 5.06 0.83
C ILE A 52 6.99 6.15 0.00
N HIS A 53 7.85 5.73 -0.92
CA HIS A 53 8.37 6.58 -1.98
C HIS A 53 7.61 6.26 -3.27
N ILE A 54 7.27 7.29 -4.05
CA ILE A 54 6.57 7.15 -5.32
C ILE A 54 7.42 7.81 -6.39
N GLY A 55 7.71 7.08 -7.46
CA GLY A 55 8.45 7.58 -8.61
C GLY A 55 7.79 7.16 -9.92
N LYS A 56 8.07 7.90 -10.99
CA LYS A 56 7.60 7.55 -12.32
C LYS A 56 8.45 6.43 -12.90
N ALA A 57 7.80 5.39 -13.39
CA ALA A 57 8.47 4.28 -14.06
C ALA A 57 9.17 4.78 -15.35
N ARG A 58 10.49 4.57 -15.42
CA ARG A 58 11.29 4.87 -16.62
C ARG A 58 11.11 6.29 -17.18
N TYR A 59 11.26 7.29 -16.31
CA TYR A 59 10.99 8.68 -16.69
C TYR A 59 12.12 9.33 -17.50
N SER A 60 13.38 9.07 -17.14
CA SER A 60 14.55 9.70 -17.76
C SER A 60 15.80 8.84 -17.61
N SER A 61 16.84 9.13 -18.41
CA SER A 61 18.13 8.47 -18.27
C SER A 61 18.77 8.69 -16.88
N HIS A 62 18.50 9.84 -16.26
CA HIS A 62 18.97 10.13 -14.90
C HIS A 62 18.27 9.24 -13.87
N GLN A 63 16.95 9.10 -13.94
CA GLN A 63 16.19 8.23 -13.07
C GLN A 63 16.58 6.76 -13.28
N ASP A 64 16.74 6.33 -14.52
CA ASP A 64 17.20 4.98 -14.84
C ASP A 64 18.56 4.69 -14.22
N THR A 65 19.51 5.64 -14.31
CA THR A 65 20.81 5.50 -13.69
C THR A 65 20.72 5.40 -12.17
N TYR A 66 19.85 6.18 -11.54
CA TYR A 66 19.67 6.20 -10.09
C TYR A 66 19.02 4.92 -9.55
N LEU A 67 18.04 4.38 -10.27
CA LEU A 67 17.26 3.20 -9.83
C LEU A 67 17.87 1.87 -10.29
N LYS A 68 18.80 1.90 -11.24
CA LYS A 68 19.41 0.71 -11.85
C LYS A 68 20.25 -0.06 -10.84
N THR A 69 20.07 -1.38 -10.84
CA THR A 69 20.93 -2.30 -10.08
C THR A 69 21.95 -2.98 -11.00
N PRO A 70 23.04 -3.59 -10.47
CA PRO A 70 24.03 -4.29 -11.30
C PRO A 70 23.50 -5.45 -12.15
N THR A 71 22.31 -5.97 -11.79
CA THR A 71 21.65 -7.08 -12.49
C THR A 71 20.64 -6.63 -13.55
N ASP A 72 20.32 -5.33 -13.61
CA ASP A 72 19.36 -4.80 -14.56
C ASP A 72 19.96 -4.70 -15.95
N LYS A 73 19.24 -5.19 -16.95
CA LYS A 73 19.63 -5.10 -18.35
C LYS A 73 19.10 -3.82 -18.98
N ASP A 74 19.84 -3.29 -19.94
CA ASP A 74 19.38 -2.13 -20.70
C ASP A 74 18.12 -2.46 -21.50
N GLY A 75 17.10 -1.60 -21.35
CA GLY A 75 15.83 -1.73 -22.07
C GLY A 75 14.83 -2.72 -21.46
N GLU A 76 15.10 -3.30 -20.28
CA GLU A 76 14.07 -4.08 -19.58
C GLU A 76 12.90 -3.18 -19.15
N ASP A 77 11.70 -3.63 -19.49
CA ASP A 77 10.46 -3.00 -19.05
C ASP A 77 10.06 -3.56 -17.68
N PHE A 78 10.41 -2.85 -16.62
CA PHE A 78 10.01 -3.21 -15.24
C PHE A 78 8.52 -2.94 -14.96
N SER A 79 7.79 -2.33 -15.91
CA SER A 79 6.34 -2.13 -15.77
C SER A 79 5.55 -3.42 -16.01
N ALA A 80 6.16 -4.43 -16.61
CA ALA A 80 5.53 -5.72 -16.81
C ALA A 80 5.37 -6.44 -15.47
N ALA A 81 4.15 -6.61 -15.03
CA ALA A 81 3.81 -7.43 -13.87
C ALA A 81 4.41 -8.82 -14.01
N GLY A 82 5.43 -9.14 -13.20
CA GLY A 82 6.13 -10.42 -13.25
C GLY A 82 7.51 -10.38 -13.86
N ALA A 83 8.17 -9.22 -13.93
CA ALA A 83 9.59 -9.17 -14.23
C ALA A 83 10.34 -10.20 -13.39
N LEU A 84 11.09 -11.03 -14.08
CA LEU A 84 11.75 -12.22 -13.55
C LEU A 84 12.62 -11.91 -12.32
N GLY A 85 12.44 -12.69 -11.29
CA GLY A 85 13.41 -12.83 -10.20
C GLY A 85 13.09 -12.09 -8.91
N SER A 86 12.03 -11.29 -8.83
CA SER A 86 11.74 -10.48 -7.63
C SER A 86 10.74 -11.10 -6.65
N GLY A 87 10.13 -12.23 -6.95
CA GLY A 87 8.97 -12.67 -6.17
C GLY A 87 7.82 -11.65 -6.24
N ARG A 88 6.61 -12.09 -6.04
CA ARG A 88 5.42 -11.24 -6.08
C ARG A 88 5.14 -10.67 -4.70
N ILE A 89 5.23 -9.36 -4.53
CA ILE A 89 4.62 -8.69 -3.38
C ILE A 89 3.11 -8.70 -3.60
N ASP A 90 2.34 -9.35 -2.71
CA ASP A 90 0.90 -9.47 -2.86
C ASP A 90 0.16 -8.21 -2.40
N HIS A 91 0.52 -7.65 -1.25
CA HIS A 91 -0.15 -6.48 -0.69
C HIS A 91 0.76 -5.64 0.23
N LEU A 92 0.31 -4.43 0.47
CA LEU A 92 0.78 -3.54 1.52
C LEU A 92 -0.16 -3.68 2.72
N CYS A 93 0.38 -3.99 3.89
CA CYS A 93 -0.40 -4.10 5.13
C CYS A 93 -0.03 -2.98 6.09
N LEU A 94 -1.05 -2.29 6.62
CA LEU A 94 -0.92 -1.20 7.59
C LEU A 94 -1.65 -1.56 8.88
N ASN A 95 -1.02 -1.33 10.02
CA ASN A 95 -1.68 -1.37 11.32
C ASN A 95 -2.32 -0.01 11.60
N CYS A 96 -3.60 -0.01 11.97
CA CYS A 96 -4.41 1.19 12.06
C CYS A 96 -5.23 1.22 13.36
N ASP A 97 -5.69 2.40 13.72
CA ASP A 97 -6.74 2.67 14.70
C ASP A 97 -7.82 3.56 14.08
N GLY A 98 -8.97 3.71 14.74
CA GLY A 98 -10.07 4.55 14.27
C GLY A 98 -10.83 3.96 13.07
N ILE A 99 -11.23 2.69 13.15
CA ILE A 99 -11.92 1.99 12.05
C ILE A 99 -13.16 2.73 11.53
N GLU A 100 -13.93 3.39 12.39
CA GLU A 100 -15.13 4.14 12.01
C GLU A 100 -14.80 5.27 11.04
N GLU A 101 -13.78 6.06 11.35
CA GLU A 101 -13.32 7.17 10.51
C GLU A 101 -12.77 6.68 9.17
N PHE A 102 -12.07 5.53 9.15
CA PHE A 102 -11.59 4.92 7.92
C PHE A 102 -12.74 4.47 7.02
N ILE A 103 -13.73 3.77 7.58
CA ILE A 103 -14.91 3.31 6.82
C ILE A 103 -15.68 4.50 6.25
N GLU A 104 -15.91 5.55 7.05
CA GLU A 104 -16.56 6.76 6.60
C GLU A 104 -15.81 7.42 5.43
N ARG A 105 -14.50 7.61 5.57
CA ARG A 105 -13.64 8.20 4.53
C ARG A 105 -13.65 7.40 3.24
N LEU A 106 -13.44 6.08 3.33
CA LEU A 106 -13.46 5.19 2.16
C LEU A 106 -14.82 5.22 1.45
N THR A 107 -15.91 5.17 2.22
CA THR A 107 -17.28 5.24 1.67
C THR A 107 -17.54 6.58 0.98
N ASN A 108 -17.18 7.69 1.61
CA ASN A 108 -17.36 9.03 1.04
C ASN A 108 -16.55 9.25 -0.23
N ASN A 109 -15.39 8.60 -0.34
CA ASN A 109 -14.53 8.66 -1.51
C ASN A 109 -14.88 7.59 -2.58
N GLY A 110 -15.91 6.77 -2.35
CA GLY A 110 -16.35 5.73 -3.29
C GLY A 110 -15.35 4.58 -3.45
N VAL A 111 -14.50 4.34 -2.44
CA VAL A 111 -13.55 3.22 -2.46
C VAL A 111 -14.29 1.95 -2.04
N GLU A 112 -14.31 0.96 -2.93
CA GLU A 112 -14.82 -0.37 -2.61
C GLU A 112 -13.83 -1.13 -1.73
N PHE A 113 -14.33 -1.76 -0.67
CA PHE A 113 -13.53 -2.60 0.22
C PHE A 113 -14.30 -3.81 0.72
N ASN A 114 -13.56 -4.87 1.05
CA ASN A 114 -14.07 -6.07 1.70
C ASN A 114 -13.70 -6.05 3.18
N GLU A 115 -14.57 -6.58 4.01
CA GLU A 115 -14.38 -6.70 5.46
C GLU A 115 -14.18 -8.15 5.86
N ARG A 116 -13.22 -8.40 6.73
CA ARG A 116 -12.93 -9.73 7.25
C ARG A 116 -12.56 -9.67 8.72
N LYS A 117 -13.04 -10.64 9.50
CA LYS A 117 -12.46 -10.94 10.80
C LYS A 117 -11.46 -12.08 10.65
N ALA A 118 -10.20 -11.84 11.00
CA ALA A 118 -9.18 -12.87 10.93
C ALA A 118 -9.44 -13.97 11.98
N HIS A 119 -9.32 -15.23 11.54
CA HIS A 119 -9.53 -16.38 12.41
C HIS A 119 -8.41 -16.50 13.43
N ASN A 120 -8.74 -16.89 14.68
CA ASN A 120 -7.78 -17.04 15.77
C ASN A 120 -6.88 -15.82 16.04
N SER A 121 -7.31 -14.64 15.62
CA SER A 121 -6.63 -13.39 15.90
C SER A 121 -7.63 -12.33 16.36
N ASN A 122 -7.10 -11.30 17.01
CA ASN A 122 -7.89 -10.16 17.46
C ASN A 122 -7.88 -9.03 16.43
N LEU A 123 -7.95 -9.38 15.14
CA LEU A 123 -7.85 -8.43 14.03
C LEU A 123 -9.15 -8.37 13.25
N TYR A 124 -9.56 -7.16 12.94
CA TYR A 124 -10.54 -6.83 11.91
C TYR A 124 -9.82 -6.19 10.73
N GLN A 125 -10.12 -6.64 9.52
CA GLN A 125 -9.35 -6.31 8.32
C GLN A 125 -10.23 -5.66 7.27
N LEU A 126 -9.74 -4.59 6.65
CA LEU A 126 -10.30 -4.02 5.43
C LEU A 126 -9.32 -4.27 4.27
N PHE A 127 -9.83 -4.79 3.16
CA PHE A 127 -9.07 -5.03 1.94
C PHE A 127 -9.62 -4.19 0.79
N MET A 128 -8.76 -3.47 0.10
CA MET A 128 -9.09 -2.65 -1.05
C MET A 128 -8.00 -2.68 -2.11
N ARG A 129 -8.28 -2.13 -3.28
CA ARG A 129 -7.26 -1.91 -4.32
C ARG A 129 -7.11 -0.42 -4.58
N GLU A 130 -5.87 0.02 -4.57
CA GLU A 130 -5.46 1.29 -5.14
C GLU A 130 -5.61 1.17 -6.68
N PRO A 131 -6.42 2.03 -7.33
CA PRO A 131 -6.86 1.78 -8.71
C PRO A 131 -5.84 2.10 -9.79
N ILE A 132 -4.82 2.94 -9.51
CA ILE A 132 -3.85 3.41 -10.51
C ILE A 132 -2.86 2.29 -10.86
N ASN A 133 -2.36 1.58 -9.87
CA ASN A 133 -1.35 0.53 -10.01
C ASN A 133 -1.89 -0.87 -9.67
N GLY A 134 -3.13 -0.96 -9.19
CA GLY A 134 -3.74 -2.22 -8.75
C GLY A 134 -3.14 -2.79 -7.47
N ILE A 135 -2.50 -1.96 -6.64
CA ILE A 135 -1.90 -2.39 -5.38
C ILE A 135 -3.00 -2.81 -4.41
N LYS A 136 -2.91 -4.04 -3.91
CA LYS A 136 -3.78 -4.48 -2.83
C LYS A 136 -3.30 -3.88 -1.50
N VAL A 137 -4.22 -3.26 -0.78
CA VAL A 137 -3.97 -2.68 0.55
C VAL A 137 -4.80 -3.44 1.57
N GLU A 138 -4.18 -3.78 2.68
CA GLU A 138 -4.79 -4.36 3.86
C GLU A 138 -4.65 -3.38 5.03
N LEU A 139 -5.75 -3.08 5.70
CA LEU A 139 -5.77 -2.29 6.93
C LEU A 139 -6.18 -3.19 8.09
N ASN A 140 -5.34 -3.29 9.12
CA ASN A 140 -5.57 -4.09 10.31
C ASN A 140 -5.96 -3.21 11.49
N PHE A 141 -7.11 -3.48 12.08
CA PHE A 141 -7.66 -2.83 13.27
C PHE A 141 -7.84 -3.85 14.40
N ALA A 142 -7.88 -3.38 15.64
CA ALA A 142 -8.30 -4.22 16.76
C ALA A 142 -9.78 -4.63 16.57
N TRP A 143 -10.09 -5.92 16.82
CA TRP A 143 -11.46 -6.43 16.71
C TRP A 143 -12.46 -5.65 17.57
N GLU A 144 -12.03 -5.22 18.75
CA GLU A 144 -12.86 -4.48 19.69
C GLU A 144 -13.37 -3.15 19.11
N GLU A 145 -12.59 -2.50 18.25
CA GLU A 145 -13.04 -1.27 17.60
C GLU A 145 -14.22 -1.55 16.67
N ALA A 146 -14.11 -2.58 15.83
CA ALA A 146 -15.18 -2.98 14.92
C ALA A 146 -16.44 -3.46 15.67
N ALA A 147 -16.25 -4.26 16.71
CA ALA A 147 -17.36 -4.76 17.53
C ALA A 147 -18.12 -3.62 18.24
N ARG A 148 -17.41 -2.60 18.71
CA ARG A 148 -18.00 -1.42 19.39
C ARG A 148 -18.98 -0.65 18.48
N ILE A 149 -18.69 -0.56 17.17
CA ILE A 149 -19.55 0.09 16.18
C ILE A 149 -20.49 -0.89 15.48
N GLY A 150 -20.61 -2.13 15.99
CA GLY A 150 -21.55 -3.13 15.49
C GLY A 150 -21.20 -3.68 14.09
N ARG A 151 -19.95 -3.62 13.65
CA ARG A 151 -19.54 -4.21 12.37
C ARG A 151 -19.56 -5.72 12.43
N VAL A 152 -20.26 -6.32 11.47
CA VAL A 152 -20.26 -7.76 11.24
C VAL A 152 -19.60 -8.01 9.90
N PRO A 153 -18.43 -8.69 9.86
CA PRO A 153 -17.73 -8.91 8.60
C PRO A 153 -18.57 -9.82 7.68
N ALA A 154 -18.56 -9.51 6.40
CA ALA A 154 -19.20 -10.33 5.39
C ALA A 154 -18.57 -11.72 5.25
N TRP A 155 -17.32 -11.85 5.69
CA TRP A 155 -16.53 -13.07 5.58
C TRP A 155 -15.58 -13.24 6.78
N THR A 156 -15.39 -14.48 7.22
CA THR A 156 -14.43 -14.86 8.25
C THR A 156 -13.59 -16.03 7.77
N ASP A 157 -12.35 -16.16 8.24
CA ASP A 157 -11.48 -17.28 7.86
C ASP A 157 -12.06 -18.65 8.25
N ALA A 158 -12.91 -18.71 9.28
CA ALA A 158 -13.57 -19.96 9.69
C ALA A 158 -14.45 -20.55 8.59
N GLY A 159 -15.01 -19.72 7.70
CA GLY A 159 -15.82 -20.19 6.57
C GLY A 159 -15.02 -20.68 5.35
N ALA A 160 -13.71 -20.42 5.30
CA ALA A 160 -12.87 -20.83 4.19
C ALA A 160 -12.41 -22.30 4.30
N ASN A 161 -12.36 -22.85 5.50
CA ASN A 161 -11.90 -24.22 5.77
C ASN A 161 -12.99 -25.29 5.68
N ASP A 162 -14.28 -24.90 5.61
CA ASP A 162 -15.40 -25.86 5.53
C ASP A 162 -15.76 -26.28 4.09
N LYS A 163 -14.91 -25.95 3.11
CA LYS A 163 -15.16 -26.26 1.68
C LYS A 163 -14.11 -27.18 1.06
N HIS A 164 -13.54 -28.09 1.85
CA HIS A 164 -12.74 -29.19 1.30
C HIS A 164 -13.26 -30.55 1.70
#